data_2e24f1f3662038472277876557c07081
#
_entry.id   2e24f1f3662038472277876557c07081
#
_cell.length_a   1.000
_cell.length_b   1.000
_cell.length_c   1.000
_cell.angle_alpha   90.00
_cell.angle_beta   90.00
_cell.angle_gamma   90.00
#
_symmetry.space_group_name_H-M   'P 1'
#
loop_
_entity.id
_entity.type
_entity.pdbx_description
1 polymer ?
#
loop_
_entity_poly.entity_id
_entity_poly.type
_entity_poly.pdbx_seq_one_letter_code
_entity_poly.pdbx_strand_id
1 'polypeptide(L)'
;EQEPKVQVQLAEIRKEYAALTPDQLKVIDPCSGSGHILAYMFDVLMKIYESYGYTTREAVASIVENNLYGLDIDDRAAQLAYFAVMMKARQYDRRFFSRGIQPHVYAIVESNHVDKFAVDYFCNGDMKLTAAMDTIIKELHDAKEYGSILTVTPQDWSVLYDRFAEITKDINMSRDTVLRELLPLVQVAEALAQKYETVVTNPPYMGMRNMNDKLNDFIKEKYADYKADFFSSFVIHSSEMTKKNGFCGFFTPYVWMFIQSYENMRNYLYNQATIETLIQFEYSAFEEATVPVCTFAFRNDYVKRKGCYLRLVDFRGGMEVQRQKSLEAILNHKCGFYYEQSTDDFSKIPGRPA
;
A
#
# COMPACT_ATOMS: atom_id res chain seq x y z
N GLU A 1 -24.67 20.06 -7.46
CA GLU A 1 -23.83 21.09 -6.79
C GLU A 1 -23.52 20.63 -5.38
N GLN A 2 -22.28 20.88 -4.92
CA GLN A 2 -21.84 20.53 -3.56
C GLN A 2 -22.27 21.63 -2.57
N GLU A 3 -22.56 21.25 -1.33
CA GLU A 3 -22.84 22.20 -0.26
C GLU A 3 -21.67 23.22 -0.07
N PRO A 4 -21.89 24.48 0.28
CA PRO A 4 -20.83 25.50 0.40
C PRO A 4 -19.70 25.08 1.34
N LYS A 5 -20.00 24.41 2.46
CA LYS A 5 -19.00 23.90 3.41
C LYS A 5 -18.10 22.83 2.78
N VAL A 6 -18.66 21.95 1.96
CA VAL A 6 -17.93 20.91 1.23
C VAL A 6 -17.03 21.53 0.17
N GLN A 7 -17.48 22.59 -0.50
CA GLN A 7 -16.66 23.31 -1.48
C GLN A 7 -15.41 23.94 -0.82
N VAL A 8 -15.57 24.52 0.37
CA VAL A 8 -14.44 25.09 1.13
C VAL A 8 -13.45 23.98 1.50
N GLN A 9 -13.93 22.86 2.05
CA GLN A 9 -13.08 21.71 2.40
C GLN A 9 -12.34 21.17 1.18
N LEU A 10 -13.02 21.00 0.04
CA LEU A 10 -12.39 20.55 -1.21
C LEU A 10 -11.38 21.56 -1.76
N ALA A 11 -11.60 22.87 -1.56
CA ALA A 11 -10.64 23.89 -1.97
C ALA A 11 -9.35 23.84 -1.14
N GLU A 12 -9.45 23.57 0.17
CA GLU A 12 -8.30 23.37 1.04
C GLU A 12 -7.49 22.12 0.65
N ILE A 13 -8.17 20.99 0.43
CA ILE A 13 -7.54 19.74 -0.03
C ILE A 13 -6.82 19.94 -1.36
N ARG A 14 -7.43 20.69 -2.30
CA ARG A 14 -6.78 21.02 -3.59
C ARG A 14 -5.53 21.87 -3.42
N LYS A 15 -5.52 22.77 -2.43
CA LYS A 15 -4.32 23.55 -2.08
C LYS A 15 -3.20 22.66 -1.56
N GLU A 16 -3.53 21.71 -0.67
CA GLU A 16 -2.56 20.73 -0.16
C GLU A 16 -1.95 19.94 -1.32
N TYR A 17 -2.77 19.43 -2.25
CA TYR A 17 -2.26 18.67 -3.40
C TYR A 17 -1.44 19.53 -4.38
N ALA A 18 -1.86 20.78 -4.61
CA ALA A 18 -1.13 21.69 -5.49
C ALA A 18 0.25 22.09 -4.93
N ALA A 19 0.45 21.94 -3.63
CA ALA A 19 1.73 22.20 -2.98
C ALA A 19 2.70 21.00 -3.04
N LEU A 20 2.21 19.80 -3.37
CA LEU A 20 3.04 18.60 -3.48
C LEU A 20 3.86 18.63 -4.77
N THR A 21 5.13 18.27 -4.63
CA THR A 21 5.99 17.98 -5.79
C THR A 21 6.00 16.48 -6.08
N PRO A 22 6.28 16.04 -7.31
CA PRO A 22 6.24 14.61 -7.65
C PRO A 22 7.11 13.71 -6.76
N ASP A 23 8.27 14.17 -6.31
CA ASP A 23 9.19 13.43 -5.43
C ASP A 23 8.65 13.20 -4.02
N GLN A 24 7.64 13.97 -3.60
CA GLN A 24 6.98 13.81 -2.30
C GLN A 24 5.86 12.75 -2.32
N LEU A 25 5.46 12.25 -3.49
CA LEU A 25 4.38 11.27 -3.63
C LEU A 25 4.88 9.86 -3.31
N LYS A 26 4.87 9.47 -2.05
CA LYS A 26 5.20 8.10 -1.64
C LYS A 26 4.02 7.17 -1.83
N VAL A 27 4.24 6.10 -2.59
CA VAL A 27 3.22 5.11 -2.96
C VAL A 27 3.71 3.72 -2.56
N ILE A 28 2.89 2.94 -1.88
CA ILE A 28 3.25 1.58 -1.46
C ILE A 28 2.23 0.55 -1.94
N ASP A 29 2.77 -0.64 -2.30
CA ASP A 29 2.02 -1.90 -2.33
C ASP A 29 2.55 -2.80 -1.20
N PRO A 30 1.82 -2.93 -0.07
CA PRO A 30 2.27 -3.74 1.06
C PRO A 30 2.13 -5.26 0.85
N CYS A 31 1.51 -5.71 -0.25
CA CYS A 31 1.39 -7.12 -0.65
C CYS A 31 1.77 -7.26 -2.13
N SER A 32 3.01 -6.85 -2.47
CA SER A 32 3.40 -6.53 -3.85
C SER A 32 3.45 -7.74 -4.80
N GLY A 33 3.43 -8.96 -4.29
CA GLY A 33 3.53 -10.16 -5.10
C GLY A 33 4.73 -10.09 -6.05
N SER A 34 4.49 -10.35 -7.33
CA SER A 34 5.51 -10.22 -8.37
C SER A 34 5.70 -8.80 -8.94
N GLY A 35 5.07 -7.78 -8.33
CA GLY A 35 5.27 -6.36 -8.65
C GLY A 35 4.44 -5.80 -9.80
N HIS A 36 3.33 -6.44 -10.17
CA HIS A 36 2.46 -5.94 -11.26
C HIS A 36 1.88 -4.55 -10.96
N ILE A 37 1.40 -4.34 -9.73
CA ILE A 37 0.87 -3.04 -9.28
C ILE A 37 2.01 -2.01 -9.29
N LEU A 38 3.18 -2.35 -8.73
CA LEU A 38 4.35 -1.46 -8.72
C LEU A 38 4.76 -1.03 -10.14
N ALA A 39 4.80 -1.98 -11.08
CA ALA A 39 5.14 -1.69 -12.47
C ALA A 39 4.13 -0.74 -13.14
N TYR A 40 2.83 -0.88 -12.83
CA TYR A 40 1.80 0.03 -13.33
C TYR A 40 1.87 1.41 -12.66
N MET A 41 2.09 1.46 -11.34
CA MET A 41 2.29 2.71 -10.61
C MET A 41 3.51 3.48 -11.13
N PHE A 42 4.57 2.77 -11.55
CA PHE A 42 5.72 3.40 -12.20
C PHE A 42 5.31 4.17 -13.45
N ASP A 43 4.49 3.57 -14.33
CA ASP A 43 4.00 4.23 -15.54
C ASP A 43 3.12 5.45 -15.24
N VAL A 44 2.31 5.38 -14.19
CA VAL A 44 1.50 6.52 -13.73
C VAL A 44 2.39 7.66 -13.22
N LEU A 45 3.36 7.34 -12.38
CA LEU A 45 4.33 8.32 -11.86
C LEU A 45 5.14 8.96 -12.99
N MET A 46 5.58 8.19 -13.99
CA MET A 46 6.25 8.76 -15.18
C MET A 46 5.42 9.85 -15.84
N LYS A 47 4.12 9.62 -16.03
CA LYS A 47 3.20 10.64 -16.60
C LYS A 47 3.06 11.87 -15.70
N ILE A 48 3.08 11.68 -14.39
CA ILE A 48 3.05 12.80 -13.42
C ILE A 48 4.32 13.62 -13.58
N TYR A 49 5.51 13.00 -13.55
CA TYR A 49 6.77 13.70 -13.72
C TYR A 49 6.87 14.44 -15.06
N GLU A 50 6.43 13.80 -16.14
CA GLU A 50 6.37 14.44 -17.48
C GLU A 50 5.49 15.69 -17.46
N SER A 51 4.34 15.65 -16.79
CA SER A 51 3.44 16.80 -16.66
C SER A 51 4.05 17.99 -15.90
N TYR A 52 5.04 17.72 -15.04
CA TYR A 52 5.81 18.70 -14.29
C TYR A 52 7.09 19.16 -15.04
N GLY A 53 7.35 18.61 -16.24
CA GLY A 53 8.48 19.02 -17.09
C GLY A 53 9.82 18.37 -16.74
N TYR A 54 9.84 17.28 -15.95
CA TYR A 54 11.05 16.51 -15.68
C TYR A 54 11.49 15.74 -16.92
N THR A 55 12.80 15.61 -17.10
CA THR A 55 13.33 14.68 -18.12
C THR A 55 13.05 13.25 -17.72
N THR A 56 12.89 12.35 -18.70
CA THR A 56 12.70 10.91 -18.47
C THR A 56 13.75 10.36 -17.50
N ARG A 57 14.98 10.81 -17.62
CA ARG A 57 16.11 10.34 -16.82
C ARG A 57 16.02 10.77 -15.35
N GLU A 58 15.61 12.00 -15.08
CA GLU A 58 15.39 12.52 -13.73
C GLU A 58 14.17 11.85 -13.11
N ALA A 59 13.08 11.72 -13.86
CA ALA A 59 11.85 11.06 -13.42
C ALA A 59 12.11 9.62 -12.96
N VAL A 60 12.79 8.82 -13.78
CA VAL A 60 13.12 7.42 -13.45
C VAL A 60 13.94 7.31 -12.16
N ALA A 61 14.97 8.15 -11.99
CA ALA A 61 15.78 8.14 -10.79
C ALA A 61 14.93 8.47 -9.56
N SER A 62 14.18 9.56 -9.62
CA SER A 62 13.36 10.02 -8.51
C SER A 62 12.23 9.04 -8.15
N ILE A 63 11.59 8.40 -9.15
CA ILE A 63 10.56 7.38 -8.90
C ILE A 63 11.11 6.23 -8.06
N VAL A 64 12.29 5.73 -8.40
CA VAL A 64 12.89 4.59 -7.69
C VAL A 64 13.42 5.00 -6.32
N GLU A 65 14.00 6.19 -6.20
CA GLU A 65 14.58 6.69 -4.94
C GLU A 65 13.54 7.21 -3.94
N ASN A 66 12.45 7.84 -4.42
CA ASN A 66 11.57 8.61 -3.55
C ASN A 66 10.12 8.09 -3.48
N ASN A 67 9.61 7.49 -4.57
CA ASN A 67 8.17 7.30 -4.71
C ASN A 67 7.69 5.88 -4.45
N LEU A 68 8.34 4.86 -5.03
CA LEU A 68 7.82 3.50 -5.05
C LEU A 68 8.35 2.64 -3.91
N TYR A 69 7.40 2.07 -3.16
CA TYR A 69 7.66 1.13 -2.08
C TYR A 69 6.86 -0.15 -2.30
N GLY A 70 7.47 -1.30 -1.99
CA GLY A 70 6.81 -2.60 -2.06
C GLY A 70 7.26 -3.50 -0.93
N LEU A 71 6.30 -4.21 -0.33
CA LEU A 71 6.57 -5.23 0.67
C LEU A 71 5.89 -6.53 0.28
N ASP A 72 6.53 -7.64 0.57
CA ASP A 72 5.90 -8.96 0.49
C ASP A 72 6.44 -9.89 1.59
N ILE A 73 5.62 -10.84 2.03
CA ILE A 73 6.03 -11.83 3.02
C ILE A 73 6.92 -12.91 2.39
N ASP A 74 6.73 -13.20 1.11
CA ASP A 74 7.50 -14.19 0.35
C ASP A 74 8.75 -13.55 -0.27
N ASP A 75 9.93 -14.10 0.07
CA ASP A 75 11.22 -13.60 -0.40
C ASP A 75 11.34 -13.64 -1.93
N ARG A 76 10.77 -14.67 -2.57
CA ARG A 76 10.81 -14.83 -4.04
C ARG A 76 9.91 -13.83 -4.73
N ALA A 77 8.72 -13.59 -4.16
CA ALA A 77 7.79 -12.58 -4.68
C ALA A 77 8.43 -11.19 -4.61
N ALA A 78 9.00 -10.82 -3.46
CA ALA A 78 9.71 -9.55 -3.29
C ALA A 78 10.90 -9.41 -4.27
N GLN A 79 11.67 -10.48 -4.50
CA GLN A 79 12.76 -10.47 -5.50
C GLN A 79 12.23 -10.26 -6.93
N LEU A 80 11.10 -10.88 -7.30
CA LEU A 80 10.46 -10.67 -8.59
C LEU A 80 9.93 -9.24 -8.73
N ALA A 81 9.30 -8.69 -7.68
CA ALA A 81 8.83 -7.32 -7.66
C ALA A 81 10.00 -6.32 -7.79
N TYR A 82 11.08 -6.54 -7.04
CA TYR A 82 12.31 -5.76 -7.17
C TYR A 82 12.83 -5.78 -8.62
N PHE A 83 12.94 -6.97 -9.21
CA PHE A 83 13.36 -7.12 -10.59
C PHE A 83 12.42 -6.43 -11.57
N ALA A 84 11.10 -6.53 -11.36
CA ALA A 84 10.11 -5.89 -12.21
C ALA A 84 10.28 -4.36 -12.20
N VAL A 85 10.47 -3.73 -11.04
CA VAL A 85 10.74 -2.29 -10.91
C VAL A 85 12.04 -1.90 -11.59
N MET A 86 13.12 -2.67 -11.40
CA MET A 86 14.41 -2.43 -12.06
C MET A 86 14.32 -2.53 -13.58
N MET A 87 13.60 -3.52 -14.10
CA MET A 87 13.38 -3.67 -15.55
C MET A 87 12.51 -2.57 -16.10
N LYS A 88 11.52 -2.10 -15.33
CA LYS A 88 10.68 -0.96 -15.68
C LYS A 88 11.51 0.32 -15.78
N ALA A 89 12.35 0.60 -14.79
CA ALA A 89 13.28 1.71 -14.81
C ALA A 89 14.24 1.64 -16.03
N ARG A 90 14.77 0.46 -16.35
CA ARG A 90 15.63 0.24 -17.52
C ARG A 90 14.90 0.42 -18.85
N GLN A 91 13.61 0.14 -18.91
CA GLN A 91 12.80 0.35 -20.12
C GLN A 91 12.80 1.83 -20.53
N TYR A 92 12.72 2.73 -19.57
CA TYR A 92 12.77 4.17 -19.78
C TYR A 92 14.21 4.73 -19.88
N ASP A 93 15.15 4.18 -19.06
CA ASP A 93 16.57 4.60 -19.08
C ASP A 93 17.50 3.39 -19.17
N ARG A 94 18.02 3.13 -20.38
CA ARG A 94 18.89 1.99 -20.68
C ARG A 94 20.15 1.90 -19.79
N ARG A 95 20.59 3.02 -19.21
CA ARG A 95 21.78 3.10 -18.34
C ARG A 95 21.43 3.09 -16.86
N PHE A 96 20.18 2.86 -16.50
CA PHE A 96 19.72 2.97 -15.11
C PHE A 96 20.55 2.11 -14.14
N PHE A 97 20.89 0.88 -14.51
CA PHE A 97 21.65 -0.03 -13.62
C PHE A 97 23.04 0.49 -13.26
N SER A 98 23.67 1.30 -14.10
CA SER A 98 24.98 1.88 -13.80
C SER A 98 24.96 3.02 -12.78
N ARG A 99 23.77 3.45 -12.33
CA ARG A 99 23.64 4.53 -11.34
C ARG A 99 23.69 4.03 -9.90
N GLY A 100 23.57 2.73 -9.68
CA GLY A 100 23.58 2.15 -8.32
C GLY A 100 22.33 2.44 -7.49
N ILE A 101 21.27 3.01 -8.09
CA ILE A 101 19.99 3.31 -7.42
C ILE A 101 19.25 2.01 -7.18
N GLN A 102 18.75 1.80 -5.95
CA GLN A 102 18.04 0.61 -5.52
C GLN A 102 16.58 0.94 -5.21
N PRO A 103 15.60 0.12 -5.62
CA PRO A 103 14.20 0.30 -5.28
C PRO A 103 13.91 -0.07 -3.83
N HIS A 104 12.94 0.59 -3.22
CA HIS A 104 12.42 0.27 -1.89
C HIS A 104 11.41 -0.90 -1.94
N VAL A 105 11.88 -2.04 -2.42
CA VAL A 105 11.08 -3.27 -2.50
C VAL A 105 11.76 -4.34 -1.66
N TYR A 106 11.08 -4.76 -0.59
CA TYR A 106 11.67 -5.60 0.45
C TYR A 106 10.79 -6.81 0.75
N ALA A 107 11.44 -7.95 1.02
CA ALA A 107 10.79 -9.03 1.73
C ALA A 107 10.67 -8.68 3.22
N ILE A 108 9.56 -9.06 3.85
CA ILE A 108 9.47 -8.99 5.31
C ILE A 108 10.56 -9.88 5.91
N VAL A 109 11.34 -9.32 6.82
CA VAL A 109 12.39 -10.03 7.56
C VAL A 109 12.03 -10.03 9.04
N GLU A 110 12.45 -11.09 9.74
CA GLU A 110 12.22 -11.26 11.17
C GLU A 110 13.52 -11.19 11.96
N SER A 111 13.44 -10.78 13.20
CA SER A 111 14.57 -10.55 14.10
C SER A 111 14.90 -11.73 15.02
N ASN A 112 14.24 -12.89 14.83
CA ASN A 112 14.30 -14.03 15.75
C ASN A 112 15.72 -14.57 16.01
N HIS A 113 16.62 -14.39 15.05
CA HIS A 113 17.98 -14.95 15.09
C HIS A 113 19.08 -13.92 14.84
N VAL A 114 18.81 -12.65 15.17
CA VAL A 114 19.79 -11.58 14.99
C VAL A 114 21.01 -11.81 15.89
N ASP A 115 22.19 -11.67 15.32
CA ASP A 115 23.44 -11.79 16.05
C ASP A 115 23.61 -10.61 17.04
N LYS A 116 23.64 -10.95 18.32
CA LYS A 116 23.82 -9.98 19.39
C LYS A 116 25.15 -9.20 19.28
N PHE A 117 26.22 -9.85 18.85
CA PHE A 117 27.50 -9.16 18.64
C PHE A 117 27.44 -8.15 17.51
N ALA A 118 26.65 -8.43 16.45
CA ALA A 118 26.41 -7.47 15.39
C ALA A 118 25.62 -6.26 15.89
N VAL A 119 24.63 -6.45 16.76
CA VAL A 119 23.87 -5.36 17.39
C VAL A 119 24.77 -4.53 18.30
N ASP A 120 25.57 -5.16 19.16
CA ASP A 120 26.50 -4.48 20.06
C ASP A 120 27.55 -3.66 19.27
N TYR A 121 28.06 -4.23 18.17
CA TYR A 121 29.00 -3.54 17.28
C TYR A 121 28.32 -2.36 16.53
N PHE A 122 27.10 -2.54 16.06
CA PHE A 122 26.33 -1.48 15.41
C PHE A 122 26.08 -0.33 16.37
N CYS A 123 25.59 -0.61 17.57
CA CYS A 123 25.24 0.40 18.56
C CYS A 123 26.47 1.09 19.16
N ASN A 124 27.60 0.40 19.25
CA ASN A 124 28.88 0.94 19.74
C ASN A 124 28.77 1.75 21.05
N GLY A 125 27.89 1.33 21.95
CA GLY A 125 27.61 2.01 23.22
C GLY A 125 26.76 3.28 23.13
N ASP A 126 26.25 3.65 21.96
CA ASP A 126 25.29 4.74 21.78
C ASP A 126 23.90 4.33 22.28
N MET A 127 23.39 5.03 23.28
CA MET A 127 22.09 4.74 23.90
C MET A 127 20.91 4.94 22.94
N LYS A 128 21.01 5.89 21.99
CA LYS A 128 19.92 6.14 21.03
C LYS A 128 19.85 5.03 19.98
N LEU A 129 21.00 4.63 19.45
CA LEU A 129 21.09 3.48 18.54
C LEU A 129 20.62 2.19 19.22
N THR A 130 21.02 1.98 20.49
CA THR A 130 20.58 0.80 21.27
C THR A 130 19.05 0.79 21.44
N ALA A 131 18.45 1.90 21.88
CA ALA A 131 17.01 1.98 22.08
C ALA A 131 16.23 1.78 20.76
N ALA A 132 16.71 2.33 19.65
CA ALA A 132 16.10 2.16 18.34
C ALA A 132 16.19 0.70 17.87
N MET A 133 17.35 0.07 17.97
CA MET A 133 17.54 -1.34 17.59
C MET A 133 16.74 -2.30 18.47
N ASP A 134 16.70 -2.08 19.79
CA ASP A 134 15.89 -2.88 20.72
C ASP A 134 14.39 -2.82 20.34
N THR A 135 13.91 -1.63 19.96
CA THR A 135 12.52 -1.44 19.51
C THR A 135 12.27 -2.20 18.21
N ILE A 136 13.13 -2.02 17.20
CA ILE A 136 13.00 -2.69 15.89
C ILE A 136 13.06 -4.22 16.05
N ILE A 137 14.03 -4.72 16.82
CA ILE A 137 14.19 -6.16 17.08
C ILE A 137 12.95 -6.73 17.78
N LYS A 138 12.41 -6.01 18.77
CA LYS A 138 11.20 -6.43 19.49
C LYS A 138 9.97 -6.47 18.58
N GLU A 139 9.77 -5.43 17.75
CA GLU A 139 8.57 -5.28 16.91
C GLU A 139 8.59 -6.14 15.66
N LEU A 140 9.77 -6.52 15.16
CA LEU A 140 9.94 -7.46 14.05
C LEU A 140 10.17 -8.91 14.47
N HIS A 141 10.01 -9.21 15.77
CA HIS A 141 10.01 -10.61 16.23
C HIS A 141 8.82 -11.36 15.64
N ASP A 142 9.05 -12.54 15.06
CA ASP A 142 8.04 -13.33 14.34
C ASP A 142 7.37 -12.57 13.16
N ALA A 143 8.02 -11.56 12.60
CA ALA A 143 7.40 -10.72 11.54
C ALA A 143 6.95 -11.53 10.32
N LYS A 144 7.57 -12.66 10.01
CA LYS A 144 7.15 -13.60 8.95
C LYS A 144 5.81 -14.30 9.22
N GLU A 145 5.32 -14.29 10.46
CA GLU A 145 3.98 -14.81 10.79
C GLU A 145 2.87 -13.80 10.45
N TYR A 146 3.19 -12.50 10.48
CA TYR A 146 2.21 -11.42 10.34
C TYR A 146 2.29 -10.73 8.98
N GLY A 147 3.49 -10.63 8.40
CA GLY A 147 3.71 -9.88 7.17
C GLY A 147 3.59 -8.37 7.36
N SER A 148 3.21 -7.68 6.31
CA SER A 148 3.14 -6.22 6.27
C SER A 148 1.93 -5.60 7.01
N ILE A 149 1.13 -6.40 7.72
CA ILE A 149 0.08 -5.89 8.63
C ILE A 149 0.65 -5.39 9.97
N LEU A 150 1.95 -5.60 10.21
CA LEU A 150 2.64 -5.07 11.37
C LEU A 150 2.75 -3.54 11.31
N THR A 151 2.70 -2.93 12.48
CA THR A 151 3.01 -1.51 12.68
C THR A 151 4.29 -1.41 13.48
N VAL A 152 5.23 -0.59 13.00
CA VAL A 152 6.51 -0.34 13.65
C VAL A 152 6.56 1.10 14.16
N THR A 153 7.11 1.27 15.36
CA THR A 153 7.30 2.59 15.97
C THR A 153 8.33 3.39 15.17
N PRO A 154 8.02 4.62 14.72
CA PRO A 154 8.97 5.46 14.00
C PRO A 154 10.25 5.73 14.81
N GLN A 155 11.39 5.63 14.14
CA GLN A 155 12.71 5.90 14.68
C GLN A 155 13.36 7.11 14.00
N ASP A 156 14.52 7.55 14.48
CA ASP A 156 15.36 8.49 13.74
C ASP A 156 16.18 7.72 12.68
N TRP A 157 15.55 7.51 11.52
CA TRP A 157 16.12 6.72 10.42
C TRP A 157 17.43 7.29 9.91
N SER A 158 17.60 8.62 9.93
CA SER A 158 18.83 9.27 9.48
C SER A 158 20.04 8.85 10.32
N VAL A 159 19.90 8.81 11.63
CA VAL A 159 20.95 8.36 12.55
C VAL A 159 21.32 6.90 12.32
N LEU A 160 20.32 6.04 12.06
CA LEU A 160 20.56 4.62 11.77
C LEU A 160 21.32 4.45 10.44
N TYR A 161 20.91 5.14 9.37
CA TYR A 161 21.59 5.07 8.07
C TYR A 161 22.98 5.71 8.09
N ASP A 162 23.19 6.80 8.83
CA ASP A 162 24.52 7.39 9.02
C ASP A 162 25.46 6.36 9.65
N ARG A 163 24.98 5.60 10.66
CA ARG A 163 25.76 4.53 11.27
C ARG A 163 26.08 3.40 10.29
N PHE A 164 25.14 2.97 9.45
CA PHE A 164 25.45 2.01 8.38
C PHE A 164 26.48 2.54 7.38
N ALA A 165 26.41 3.81 7.03
CA ALA A 165 27.37 4.46 6.12
C ALA A 165 28.80 4.51 6.74
N GLU A 166 28.93 4.69 8.05
CA GLU A 166 30.21 4.58 8.77
C GLU A 166 30.73 3.14 8.71
N ILE A 167 29.88 2.17 9.11
CA ILE A 167 30.26 0.74 9.15
C ILE A 167 30.67 0.23 7.76
N THR A 168 30.04 0.71 6.70
CA THR A 168 30.40 0.32 5.32
C THR A 168 31.85 0.64 4.97
N LYS A 169 32.43 1.67 5.60
CA LYS A 169 33.84 2.07 5.41
C LYS A 169 34.82 1.34 6.33
N ASP A 170 34.30 0.61 7.31
CA ASP A 170 35.12 -0.10 8.29
C ASP A 170 35.70 -1.42 7.72
N ILE A 171 36.82 -1.88 8.28
CA ILE A 171 37.50 -3.11 7.86
C ILE A 171 37.16 -4.28 8.81
N ASN A 172 36.25 -4.08 9.76
CA ASN A 172 35.89 -5.09 10.76
C ASN A 172 35.11 -6.27 10.15
N MET A 173 35.38 -7.49 10.63
CA MET A 173 34.66 -8.70 10.19
C MET A 173 33.16 -8.65 10.51
N SER A 174 32.75 -7.93 11.57
CA SER A 174 31.35 -7.75 11.95
C SER A 174 30.56 -6.89 10.96
N ARG A 175 31.24 -6.11 10.10
CA ARG A 175 30.62 -5.27 9.08
C ARG A 175 29.65 -6.06 8.19
N ASP A 176 30.13 -7.18 7.66
CA ASP A 176 29.33 -7.98 6.69
C ASP A 176 28.10 -8.60 7.37
N THR A 177 28.21 -8.97 8.65
CA THR A 177 27.07 -9.47 9.43
C THR A 177 26.06 -8.36 9.71
N VAL A 178 26.52 -7.16 10.11
CA VAL A 178 25.63 -5.99 10.30
C VAL A 178 24.88 -5.64 9.03
N LEU A 179 25.58 -5.54 7.90
CA LEU A 179 24.94 -5.18 6.63
C LEU A 179 23.98 -6.28 6.12
N ARG A 180 24.26 -7.53 6.41
CA ARG A 180 23.39 -8.64 6.01
C ARG A 180 22.16 -8.80 6.88
N GLU A 181 22.28 -8.59 8.20
CA GLU A 181 21.23 -8.91 9.17
C GLU A 181 20.46 -7.68 9.66
N LEU A 182 21.15 -6.57 9.96
CA LEU A 182 20.50 -5.39 10.56
C LEU A 182 19.97 -4.41 9.50
N LEU A 183 20.67 -4.22 8.38
CA LEU A 183 20.21 -3.27 7.38
C LEU A 183 18.84 -3.65 6.78
N PRO A 184 18.56 -4.92 6.42
CA PRO A 184 17.22 -5.29 5.95
C PRO A 184 16.13 -5.09 7.01
N LEU A 185 16.43 -5.33 8.30
CA LEU A 185 15.48 -5.07 9.40
C LEU A 185 15.12 -3.60 9.48
N VAL A 186 16.12 -2.71 9.42
CA VAL A 186 15.90 -1.25 9.48
C VAL A 186 15.12 -0.77 8.25
N GLN A 187 15.42 -1.27 7.06
CA GLN A 187 14.71 -0.94 5.82
C GLN A 187 13.23 -1.36 5.87
N VAL A 188 12.94 -2.57 6.34
CA VAL A 188 11.57 -3.05 6.52
C VAL A 188 10.85 -2.27 7.62
N ALA A 189 11.53 -2.01 8.75
CA ALA A 189 10.98 -1.22 9.85
C ALA A 189 10.59 0.19 9.39
N GLU A 190 11.45 0.87 8.63
CA GLU A 190 11.16 2.18 8.05
C GLU A 190 9.96 2.13 7.13
N ALA A 191 9.91 1.15 6.20
CA ALA A 191 8.80 1.01 5.27
C ALA A 191 7.45 0.75 5.97
N LEU A 192 7.44 0.02 7.09
CA LEU A 192 6.25 -0.23 7.89
C LEU A 192 5.85 0.96 8.79
N ALA A 193 6.80 1.79 9.19
CA ALA A 193 6.58 2.91 10.11
C ALA A 193 6.14 4.21 9.42
N GLN A 194 6.55 4.40 8.16
CA GLN A 194 6.26 5.66 7.46
C GLN A 194 4.80 5.75 6.98
N LYS A 195 4.37 6.97 6.63
CA LYS A 195 3.06 7.25 6.07
C LYS A 195 3.18 7.59 4.59
N TYR A 196 2.22 7.12 3.81
CA TYR A 196 2.19 7.23 2.35
C TYR A 196 1.08 8.14 1.86
N GLU A 197 1.29 8.81 0.73
CA GLU A 197 0.25 9.53 0.02
C GLU A 197 -0.77 8.57 -0.60
N THR A 198 -0.29 7.37 -1.01
CA THR A 198 -1.17 6.38 -1.62
C THR A 198 -0.74 4.96 -1.23
N VAL A 199 -1.71 4.14 -0.83
CA VAL A 199 -1.56 2.69 -0.64
C VAL A 199 -2.42 1.99 -1.69
N VAL A 200 -1.81 1.15 -2.53
CA VAL A 200 -2.54 0.38 -3.55
C VAL A 200 -2.13 -1.08 -3.45
N THR A 201 -3.08 -1.97 -3.23
CA THR A 201 -2.77 -3.38 -3.03
C THR A 201 -3.89 -4.33 -3.42
N ASN A 202 -3.51 -5.56 -3.71
CA ASN A 202 -4.38 -6.73 -3.73
C ASN A 202 -4.02 -7.59 -2.51
N PRO A 203 -4.69 -7.37 -1.35
CA PRO A 203 -4.34 -8.06 -0.11
C PRO A 203 -4.71 -9.56 -0.18
N PRO A 204 -4.10 -10.42 0.63
CA PRO A 204 -4.44 -11.83 0.64
C PRO A 204 -5.88 -12.06 1.14
N TYR A 205 -6.62 -12.96 0.44
CA TYR A 205 -7.98 -13.38 0.81
C TYR A 205 -7.88 -14.64 1.67
N MET A 206 -8.02 -14.47 2.97
CA MET A 206 -7.82 -15.55 3.92
C MET A 206 -8.76 -15.40 5.10
N GLY A 207 -9.79 -16.24 5.12
CA GLY A 207 -10.70 -16.31 6.29
C GLY A 207 -9.98 -16.86 7.52
N MET A 208 -10.48 -16.53 8.71
CA MET A 208 -9.88 -16.88 10.01
C MET A 208 -9.51 -18.37 10.17
N ARG A 209 -10.23 -19.30 9.51
CA ARG A 209 -9.95 -20.74 9.60
C ARG A 209 -8.66 -21.15 8.89
N ASN A 210 -8.17 -20.34 7.99
CA ASN A 210 -6.96 -20.58 7.19
C ASN A 210 -5.74 -19.82 7.74
N MET A 211 -5.93 -18.96 8.75
CA MET A 211 -4.84 -18.30 9.45
C MET A 211 -4.18 -19.24 10.46
N ASN A 212 -2.88 -19.11 10.65
CA ASN A 212 -2.21 -19.76 11.77
C ASN A 212 -2.63 -19.13 13.10
N ASP A 213 -2.30 -19.79 14.22
CA ASP A 213 -2.76 -19.35 15.54
C ASP A 213 -2.24 -17.96 15.92
N LYS A 214 -0.96 -17.67 15.63
CA LYS A 214 -0.33 -16.37 15.92
C LYS A 214 -1.01 -15.22 15.16
N LEU A 215 -1.21 -15.38 13.85
CA LEU A 215 -1.89 -14.37 13.03
C LEU A 215 -3.35 -14.21 13.47
N ASN A 216 -4.04 -15.30 13.75
CA ASN A 216 -5.44 -15.29 14.19
C ASN A 216 -5.61 -14.51 15.50
N ASP A 217 -4.71 -14.73 16.47
CA ASP A 217 -4.76 -14.04 17.76
C ASP A 217 -4.39 -12.55 17.60
N PHE A 218 -3.41 -12.23 16.78
CA PHE A 218 -3.07 -10.85 16.44
C PHE A 218 -4.24 -10.10 15.79
N ILE A 219 -4.94 -10.71 14.82
CA ILE A 219 -6.11 -10.11 14.17
C ILE A 219 -7.28 -9.93 15.15
N LYS A 220 -7.51 -10.89 16.05
CA LYS A 220 -8.54 -10.74 17.10
C LYS A 220 -8.21 -9.62 18.08
N GLU A 221 -6.95 -9.42 18.39
CA GLU A 221 -6.50 -8.38 19.33
C GLU A 221 -6.56 -6.99 18.69
N LYS A 222 -5.96 -6.83 17.49
CA LYS A 222 -5.80 -5.50 16.88
C LYS A 222 -6.93 -5.10 15.94
N TYR A 223 -7.57 -6.06 15.28
CA TYR A 223 -8.59 -5.83 14.25
C TYR A 223 -9.90 -6.59 14.54
N ALA A 224 -10.32 -6.65 15.82
CA ALA A 224 -11.48 -7.41 16.27
C ALA A 224 -12.76 -7.16 15.45
N ASP A 225 -13.00 -5.91 15.06
CA ASP A 225 -14.15 -5.47 14.27
C ASP A 225 -14.04 -5.79 12.78
N TYR A 226 -12.86 -6.16 12.29
CA TYR A 226 -12.56 -6.37 10.88
C TYR A 226 -12.03 -7.77 10.57
N LYS A 227 -12.17 -8.70 11.51
CA LYS A 227 -11.61 -10.06 11.47
C LYS A 227 -12.32 -11.04 10.54
N ALA A 228 -13.37 -10.63 9.85
CA ALA A 228 -14.15 -11.54 8.99
C ALA A 228 -13.30 -12.24 7.93
N ASP A 229 -12.34 -11.51 7.35
CA ASP A 229 -11.31 -12.01 6.45
C ASP A 229 -10.06 -11.11 6.57
N PHE A 230 -8.89 -11.63 6.20
CA PHE A 230 -7.63 -10.92 6.30
C PHE A 230 -7.61 -9.64 5.47
N PHE A 231 -8.20 -9.67 4.26
CA PHE A 231 -8.28 -8.47 3.43
C PHE A 231 -9.03 -7.32 4.12
N SER A 232 -10.05 -7.61 4.93
CA SER A 232 -10.79 -6.55 5.64
C SER A 232 -9.94 -5.86 6.70
N SER A 233 -9.10 -6.61 7.42
CA SER A 233 -8.09 -6.05 8.33
C SER A 233 -7.04 -5.23 7.56
N PHE A 234 -6.60 -5.71 6.38
CA PHE A 234 -5.67 -4.98 5.52
C PHE A 234 -6.23 -3.66 5.00
N VAL A 235 -7.51 -3.57 4.69
CA VAL A 235 -8.16 -2.30 4.28
C VAL A 235 -8.02 -1.25 5.38
N ILE A 236 -8.26 -1.63 6.63
CA ILE A 236 -8.12 -0.73 7.77
C ILE A 236 -6.65 -0.39 8.03
N HIS A 237 -5.78 -1.38 8.07
CA HIS A 237 -4.34 -1.18 8.23
C HIS A 237 -3.76 -0.25 7.16
N SER A 238 -4.16 -0.43 5.90
CA SER A 238 -3.72 0.44 4.81
C SER A 238 -4.17 1.90 5.00
N SER A 239 -5.36 2.12 5.56
CA SER A 239 -5.79 3.48 5.91
C SER A 239 -4.95 4.08 7.03
N GLU A 240 -4.50 3.25 7.99
CA GLU A 240 -3.56 3.66 9.03
C GLU A 240 -2.18 4.00 8.46
N MET A 241 -1.71 3.30 7.40
CA MET A 241 -0.48 3.62 6.68
C MET A 241 -0.60 4.89 5.82
N THR A 242 -1.81 5.32 5.50
CA THR A 242 -2.07 6.42 4.57
C THR A 242 -2.15 7.74 5.33
N LYS A 243 -1.53 8.81 4.78
CA LYS A 243 -1.66 10.17 5.29
C LYS A 243 -3.12 10.64 5.22
N LYS A 244 -3.47 11.60 6.06
CA LYS A 244 -4.76 12.29 5.93
C LYS A 244 -4.89 12.87 4.53
N ASN A 245 -6.08 12.78 3.94
CA ASN A 245 -6.36 13.13 2.54
C ASN A 245 -5.66 12.28 1.47
N GLY A 246 -4.79 11.35 1.85
CA GLY A 246 -4.20 10.37 0.92
C GLY A 246 -5.23 9.38 0.39
N PHE A 247 -4.80 8.46 -0.47
CA PHE A 247 -5.70 7.51 -1.12
C PHE A 247 -5.32 6.06 -0.81
N CYS A 248 -6.35 5.24 -0.67
CA CYS A 248 -6.22 3.79 -0.64
C CYS A 248 -6.95 3.19 -1.84
N GLY A 249 -6.30 2.28 -2.55
CA GLY A 249 -6.87 1.55 -3.69
C GLY A 249 -6.75 0.05 -3.50
N PHE A 250 -7.84 -0.68 -3.75
CA PHE A 250 -7.91 -2.11 -3.50
C PHE A 250 -8.52 -2.89 -4.65
N PHE A 251 -8.05 -4.13 -4.77
CA PHE A 251 -8.70 -5.19 -5.49
C PHE A 251 -9.06 -6.28 -4.49
N THR A 252 -10.36 -6.58 -4.28
CA THR A 252 -10.84 -7.50 -3.24
C THR A 252 -12.05 -8.29 -3.68
N PRO A 253 -12.41 -9.40 -2.98
CA PRO A 253 -13.73 -9.97 -3.12
C PRO A 253 -14.81 -8.94 -2.82
N TYR A 254 -15.89 -8.89 -3.59
CA TYR A 254 -16.97 -7.93 -3.36
C TYR A 254 -17.96 -8.32 -2.26
N VAL A 255 -17.77 -9.47 -1.60
CA VAL A 255 -18.64 -9.97 -0.54
C VAL A 255 -18.84 -8.98 0.60
N TRP A 256 -17.84 -8.13 0.88
CA TRP A 256 -17.90 -7.11 1.91
C TRP A 256 -19.02 -6.08 1.66
N MET A 257 -19.44 -5.89 0.42
CA MET A 257 -20.50 -4.96 0.06
C MET A 257 -21.87 -5.36 0.64
N PHE A 258 -22.12 -6.67 0.84
CA PHE A 258 -23.45 -7.19 1.15
C PHE A 258 -23.54 -8.01 2.43
N ILE A 259 -22.47 -8.70 2.85
CA ILE A 259 -22.52 -9.66 3.95
C ILE A 259 -22.41 -8.92 5.30
N GLN A 260 -23.21 -9.35 6.27
CA GLN A 260 -23.30 -8.72 7.61
C GLN A 260 -21.96 -8.74 8.35
N SER A 261 -21.14 -9.77 8.21
CA SER A 261 -19.83 -9.86 8.88
C SER A 261 -18.86 -8.73 8.55
N TYR A 262 -19.11 -7.98 7.48
CA TYR A 262 -18.31 -6.80 7.07
C TYR A 262 -18.98 -5.46 7.39
N GLU A 263 -20.04 -5.45 8.20
CA GLU A 263 -20.77 -4.22 8.52
C GLU A 263 -19.87 -3.15 9.15
N ASN A 264 -18.95 -3.54 10.04
CA ASN A 264 -18.00 -2.61 10.65
C ASN A 264 -17.05 -1.98 9.64
N MET A 265 -16.56 -2.75 8.66
CA MET A 265 -15.75 -2.23 7.56
C MET A 265 -16.55 -1.24 6.70
N ARG A 266 -17.80 -1.55 6.35
CA ARG A 266 -18.67 -0.59 5.62
C ARG A 266 -18.92 0.67 6.43
N ASN A 267 -19.20 0.55 7.73
CA ASN A 267 -19.36 1.70 8.61
C ASN A 267 -18.11 2.58 8.66
N TYR A 268 -16.92 1.97 8.69
CA TYR A 268 -15.67 2.71 8.57
C TYR A 268 -15.59 3.48 7.25
N LEU A 269 -15.80 2.80 6.12
CA LEU A 269 -15.71 3.41 4.78
C LEU A 269 -16.75 4.52 4.56
N TYR A 270 -17.93 4.44 5.21
CA TYR A 270 -18.99 5.44 5.05
C TYR A 270 -18.85 6.65 5.98
N ASN A 271 -18.23 6.49 7.13
CA ASN A 271 -18.20 7.52 8.17
C ASN A 271 -16.84 8.16 8.39
N GLN A 272 -15.73 7.47 8.03
CA GLN A 272 -14.38 7.93 8.28
C GLN A 272 -13.55 8.09 7.00
N ALA A 273 -14.03 7.55 5.89
CA ALA A 273 -13.39 7.66 4.59
C ALA A 273 -14.37 8.21 3.55
N THR A 274 -13.88 8.51 2.36
CA THR A 274 -14.71 8.95 1.23
C THR A 274 -14.47 7.99 0.07
N ILE A 275 -15.44 7.16 -0.27
CA ILE A 275 -15.33 6.30 -1.46
C ILE A 275 -15.35 7.21 -2.69
N GLU A 276 -14.26 7.19 -3.44
CA GLU A 276 -14.11 7.96 -4.67
C GLU A 276 -14.60 7.17 -5.88
N THR A 277 -14.23 5.88 -5.94
CA THR A 277 -14.64 4.97 -7.01
C THR A 277 -14.87 3.57 -6.48
N LEU A 278 -15.86 2.85 -7.04
CA LEU A 278 -16.11 1.44 -6.80
C LEU A 278 -16.58 0.78 -8.09
N ILE A 279 -15.89 -0.26 -8.53
CA ILE A 279 -16.25 -1.04 -9.72
C ILE A 279 -16.52 -2.47 -9.31
N GLN A 280 -17.76 -2.93 -9.48
CA GLN A 280 -18.16 -4.31 -9.28
C GLN A 280 -18.07 -5.06 -10.60
N PHE A 281 -17.16 -6.04 -10.67
CA PHE A 281 -16.96 -6.84 -11.88
C PHE A 281 -17.94 -8.02 -11.99
N GLU A 282 -18.09 -8.51 -13.21
CA GLU A 282 -18.79 -9.76 -13.48
C GLU A 282 -17.99 -10.95 -12.89
N TYR A 283 -18.68 -12.02 -12.48
CA TYR A 283 -18.11 -13.15 -11.75
C TYR A 283 -16.93 -13.82 -12.47
N SER A 284 -17.03 -13.97 -13.79
CA SER A 284 -16.00 -14.61 -14.61
C SER A 284 -15.09 -13.62 -15.35
N ALA A 285 -15.02 -12.37 -14.86
CA ALA A 285 -14.23 -11.31 -15.49
C ALA A 285 -12.73 -11.66 -15.56
N PHE A 286 -12.22 -12.38 -14.57
CA PHE A 286 -10.82 -12.78 -14.47
C PHE A 286 -10.76 -14.31 -14.48
N GLU A 287 -10.14 -14.89 -15.50
CA GLU A 287 -10.06 -16.35 -15.72
C GLU A 287 -9.42 -17.09 -14.52
N GLU A 288 -8.46 -16.46 -13.86
CA GLU A 288 -7.74 -17.03 -12.72
C GLU A 288 -8.41 -16.74 -11.36
N ALA A 289 -9.41 -15.84 -11.31
CA ALA A 289 -10.08 -15.51 -10.07
C ALA A 289 -11.14 -16.56 -9.73
N THR A 290 -11.02 -17.19 -8.59
CA THR A 290 -11.98 -18.18 -8.07
C THR A 290 -13.13 -17.53 -7.29
N VAL A 291 -13.11 -16.22 -7.10
CA VAL A 291 -14.10 -15.44 -6.32
C VAL A 291 -14.52 -14.20 -7.10
N PRO A 292 -15.76 -13.74 -6.93
CA PRO A 292 -16.22 -12.50 -7.52
C PRO A 292 -15.54 -11.31 -6.86
N VAL A 293 -15.03 -10.39 -7.67
CA VAL A 293 -14.15 -9.31 -7.22
C VAL A 293 -14.70 -7.92 -7.55
N CYS A 294 -14.20 -6.93 -6.80
CA CYS A 294 -14.38 -5.52 -7.09
C CYS A 294 -13.06 -4.77 -6.93
N THR A 295 -12.97 -3.61 -7.52
CA THR A 295 -11.93 -2.63 -7.19
C THR A 295 -12.57 -1.36 -6.65
N PHE A 296 -11.96 -0.78 -5.63
CA PHE A 296 -12.43 0.48 -5.08
C PHE A 296 -11.26 1.33 -4.61
N ALA A 297 -11.46 2.64 -4.63
CA ALA A 297 -10.55 3.59 -4.07
C ALA A 297 -11.29 4.56 -3.16
N PHE A 298 -10.67 4.88 -2.04
CA PHE A 298 -11.20 5.87 -1.11
C PHE A 298 -10.12 6.85 -0.66
N ARG A 299 -10.56 8.03 -0.30
CA ARG A 299 -9.76 9.04 0.38
C ARG A 299 -9.74 8.74 1.88
N ASN A 300 -8.58 8.84 2.49
CA ASN A 300 -8.39 8.66 3.93
C ASN A 300 -8.78 9.94 4.71
N ASP A 301 -9.96 10.40 4.50
CA ASP A 301 -10.71 11.41 5.27
C ASP A 301 -12.17 11.44 4.78
N TYR A 302 -13.08 11.83 5.64
CA TYR A 302 -14.47 11.95 5.25
C TYR A 302 -14.76 13.34 4.65
N VAL A 303 -15.24 13.32 3.42
CA VAL A 303 -15.78 14.51 2.72
C VAL A 303 -17.15 14.15 2.19
N LYS A 304 -18.17 14.93 2.52
CA LYS A 304 -19.54 14.71 2.05
C LYS A 304 -19.66 15.01 0.55
N ARG A 305 -19.21 14.06 -0.27
CA ARG A 305 -19.30 14.16 -1.73
C ARG A 305 -19.80 12.85 -2.34
N LYS A 306 -20.22 12.91 -3.59
CA LYS A 306 -20.59 11.74 -4.35
C LYS A 306 -19.34 11.02 -4.86
N GLY A 307 -19.31 9.71 -4.69
CA GLY A 307 -18.38 8.81 -5.37
C GLY A 307 -18.99 8.30 -6.68
N CYS A 308 -18.13 7.68 -7.50
CA CYS A 308 -18.47 7.08 -8.79
C CYS A 308 -18.53 5.56 -8.67
N TYR A 309 -19.62 4.95 -9.10
CA TYR A 309 -19.89 3.52 -8.95
C TYR A 309 -20.22 2.92 -10.31
N LEU A 310 -19.53 1.83 -10.67
CA LEU A 310 -19.78 1.07 -11.88
C LEU A 310 -20.27 -0.34 -11.52
N ARG A 311 -21.44 -0.73 -12.06
CA ARG A 311 -21.98 -2.07 -11.90
C ARG A 311 -21.86 -2.84 -13.21
N LEU A 312 -20.84 -3.69 -13.31
CA LEU A 312 -20.49 -4.41 -14.54
C LEU A 312 -20.89 -5.90 -14.51
N VAL A 313 -21.64 -6.33 -13.52
CA VAL A 313 -21.99 -7.75 -13.26
C VAL A 313 -22.81 -8.40 -14.40
N ASP A 314 -23.51 -7.62 -15.18
CA ASP A 314 -24.37 -8.11 -16.25
C ASP A 314 -23.65 -8.27 -17.62
N PHE A 315 -22.37 -7.84 -17.70
CA PHE A 315 -21.58 -7.84 -18.94
C PHE A 315 -20.58 -9.00 -18.96
N ARG A 316 -21.03 -10.15 -19.49
CA ARG A 316 -20.20 -11.34 -19.67
C ARG A 316 -19.24 -11.18 -20.86
N GLY A 317 -18.10 -11.89 -20.81
CA GLY A 317 -17.13 -11.94 -21.91
C GLY A 317 -15.70 -11.61 -21.50
N GLY A 318 -15.38 -11.77 -20.21
CA GLY A 318 -14.03 -11.66 -19.67
C GLY A 318 -13.51 -10.22 -19.54
N MET A 319 -12.23 -10.09 -19.26
CA MET A 319 -11.57 -8.81 -18.93
C MET A 319 -11.71 -7.74 -20.01
N GLU A 320 -11.67 -8.12 -21.30
CA GLU A 320 -11.75 -7.14 -22.38
C GLU A 320 -13.12 -6.46 -22.43
N VAL A 321 -14.21 -7.20 -22.19
CA VAL A 321 -15.56 -6.62 -22.10
C VAL A 321 -15.66 -5.71 -20.89
N GLN A 322 -15.12 -6.10 -19.74
CA GLN A 322 -15.10 -5.28 -18.52
C GLN A 322 -14.33 -3.97 -18.76
N ARG A 323 -13.17 -4.05 -19.45
CA ARG A 323 -12.38 -2.86 -19.82
C ARG A 323 -13.15 -1.93 -20.73
N GLN A 324 -13.80 -2.46 -21.78
CA GLN A 324 -14.58 -1.66 -22.73
C GLN A 324 -15.77 -0.99 -22.05
N LYS A 325 -16.48 -1.71 -21.16
CA LYS A 325 -17.60 -1.15 -20.40
C LYS A 325 -17.15 -0.09 -19.38
N SER A 326 -16.00 -0.28 -18.76
CA SER A 326 -15.43 0.75 -17.88
C SER A 326 -15.10 2.03 -18.66
N LEU A 327 -14.49 1.91 -19.85
CA LEU A 327 -14.22 3.05 -20.73
C LEU A 327 -15.50 3.73 -21.22
N GLU A 328 -16.52 2.93 -21.62
CA GLU A 328 -17.83 3.45 -21.99
C GLU A 328 -18.45 4.28 -20.85
N ALA A 329 -18.40 3.78 -19.62
CA ALA A 329 -18.93 4.49 -18.46
C ALA A 329 -18.19 5.81 -18.18
N ILE A 330 -16.86 5.85 -18.34
CA ILE A 330 -16.05 7.07 -18.17
C ILE A 330 -16.40 8.11 -19.23
N LEU A 331 -16.66 7.69 -20.46
CA LEU A 331 -16.99 8.60 -21.58
C LEU A 331 -18.47 9.00 -21.61
N ASN A 332 -19.35 8.16 -21.08
CA ASN A 332 -20.80 8.37 -21.10
C ASN A 332 -21.43 7.99 -19.76
N HIS A 333 -21.53 8.95 -18.85
CA HIS A 333 -22.14 8.75 -17.53
C HIS A 333 -23.65 8.39 -17.59
N LYS A 334 -24.30 8.44 -18.78
CA LYS A 334 -25.70 8.04 -18.99
C LYS A 334 -25.84 6.60 -19.51
N CYS A 335 -24.79 5.78 -19.46
CA CYS A 335 -24.78 4.41 -19.99
C CYS A 335 -25.71 3.42 -19.25
N GLY A 336 -26.27 3.79 -18.09
CA GLY A 336 -27.20 2.98 -17.31
C GLY A 336 -26.55 2.05 -16.27
N PHE A 337 -25.22 1.94 -16.26
CA PHE A 337 -24.45 1.16 -15.29
C PHE A 337 -23.36 2.00 -14.58
N TYR A 338 -23.37 3.31 -14.77
CA TYR A 338 -22.61 4.31 -14.04
C TYR A 338 -23.54 5.05 -13.08
N TYR A 339 -23.13 5.21 -11.83
CA TYR A 339 -23.88 5.87 -10.77
C TYR A 339 -23.01 6.85 -10.01
N GLU A 340 -23.59 7.95 -9.57
CA GLU A 340 -22.99 8.92 -8.66
C GLU A 340 -23.85 9.02 -7.40
N GLN A 341 -23.34 8.56 -6.27
CA GLN A 341 -24.05 8.53 -5.00
C GLN A 341 -23.16 8.94 -3.83
N SER A 342 -23.77 9.49 -2.79
CA SER A 342 -23.11 9.70 -1.51
C SER A 342 -23.19 8.44 -0.64
N THR A 343 -22.16 8.16 0.14
CA THR A 343 -22.20 7.10 1.15
C THR A 343 -23.28 7.31 2.21
N ASP A 344 -23.72 8.56 2.43
CA ASP A 344 -24.88 8.87 3.27
C ASP A 344 -26.18 8.19 2.79
N ASP A 345 -26.31 7.95 1.47
CA ASP A 345 -27.50 7.28 0.93
C ASP A 345 -27.47 5.78 1.18
N PHE A 346 -26.30 5.16 1.18
CA PHE A 346 -26.14 3.74 1.54
C PHE A 346 -26.48 3.49 2.99
N SER A 347 -26.17 4.42 3.89
CA SER A 347 -26.51 4.30 5.31
C SER A 347 -28.01 4.27 5.59
N LYS A 348 -28.87 4.70 4.64
CA LYS A 348 -30.32 4.68 4.74
C LYS A 348 -30.93 3.33 4.35
N ILE A 349 -30.17 2.46 3.69
CA ILE A 349 -30.62 1.14 3.25
C ILE A 349 -30.45 0.14 4.39
N PRO A 350 -31.47 -0.71 4.71
CA PRO A 350 -31.33 -1.77 5.73
C PRO A 350 -30.13 -2.67 5.43
N GLY A 351 -29.26 -2.90 6.42
CA GLY A 351 -28.01 -3.67 6.27
C GLY A 351 -26.85 -2.88 5.67
N ARG A 352 -27.07 -1.63 5.27
CA ARG A 352 -26.06 -0.70 4.72
C ARG A 352 -25.18 -1.35 3.64
N PRO A 353 -25.76 -1.94 2.56
CA PRO A 353 -24.97 -2.46 1.46
C PRO A 353 -24.25 -1.33 0.71
N ALA A 354 -23.13 -1.67 0.04
CA ALA A 354 -22.40 -0.75 -0.83
C ALA A 354 -22.93 -0.78 -2.28
#